data_4fc5c932fa4534488d8d0997d1db2df5
#
_entry.id   4fc5c932fa4534488d8d0997d1db2df5
#
_cell.length_a   1.000
_cell.length_b   1.000
_cell.length_c   1.000
_cell.angle_alpha   90.00
_cell.angle_beta   90.00
_cell.angle_gamma   90.00
#
_symmetry.space_group_name_H-M   'P 1'
#
loop_
_entity.id
_entity.type
_entity.pdbx_description
1 polymer ?
#
loop_
_entity_poly.entity_id
_entity_poly.type
_entity_poly.pdbx_seq_one_letter_code
_entity_poly.pdbx_strand_id
1 'polypeptide(L)'
;DFLTDKQVKNERYTNKNSTWILKNIQLKKFTTGIYDYSLFSAVFTPIDRNKFPKSLKVSASSQEWCGTMFTQLNLIDNTDYKVEHRSYFENEGDRTTRIKKSFLEDEVFTVLRMNPLLLPIGIIQLIPPANYIQLKHLQLQSFKAITSLTSYDKKEVSGKNLMEYKMEYAQLKRSMSIIFE
;
A
#
# COMPACT_ATOMS: atom_id res chain seq x y z
N ASP A 1 -3.74 -3.52 -19.01
CA ASP A 1 -4.55 -4.70 -18.74
C ASP A 1 -3.76 -5.67 -17.85
N PHE A 2 -4.44 -6.36 -16.92
CA PHE A 2 -3.83 -7.13 -15.85
C PHE A 2 -4.59 -8.43 -15.62
N LEU A 3 -3.89 -9.56 -15.69
CA LEU A 3 -4.48 -10.88 -15.44
C LEU A 3 -4.86 -11.02 -13.98
N THR A 4 -6.09 -11.40 -13.70
CA THR A 4 -6.61 -11.48 -12.33
C THR A 4 -6.21 -12.76 -11.61
N ASP A 5 -6.03 -13.85 -12.35
CA ASP A 5 -5.62 -15.15 -11.85
C ASP A 5 -4.11 -15.21 -11.52
N LYS A 6 -3.28 -14.73 -12.43
CA LYS A 6 -1.82 -14.72 -12.28
C LYS A 6 -1.26 -13.45 -11.65
N GLN A 7 -2.07 -12.39 -11.63
CA GLN A 7 -1.71 -11.05 -11.14
C GLN A 7 -0.42 -10.51 -11.77
N VAL A 8 -0.38 -10.56 -13.10
CA VAL A 8 0.67 -10.03 -13.96
C VAL A 8 0.09 -9.27 -15.14
N LYS A 9 0.92 -8.53 -15.85
CA LYS A 9 0.51 -7.82 -17.06
C LYS A 9 -0.03 -8.80 -18.12
N ASN A 10 -1.17 -8.46 -18.71
CA ASN A 10 -1.73 -9.19 -19.86
C ASN A 10 -1.06 -8.67 -21.15
N GLU A 11 0.04 -9.30 -21.55
CA GLU A 11 0.84 -8.82 -22.69
C GLU A 11 0.21 -9.14 -24.04
N ARG A 12 -0.50 -10.26 -24.13
CA ARG A 12 -1.08 -10.75 -25.40
C ARG A 12 -2.51 -10.32 -25.63
N TYR A 13 -3.17 -9.75 -24.62
CA TYR A 13 -4.59 -9.32 -24.65
C TYR A 13 -5.59 -10.43 -25.04
N THR A 14 -5.17 -11.67 -25.00
CA THR A 14 -5.98 -12.84 -25.39
C THR A 14 -6.72 -13.49 -24.22
N ASN A 15 -6.27 -13.22 -23.00
CA ASN A 15 -6.87 -13.81 -21.81
C ASN A 15 -8.05 -12.95 -21.32
N LYS A 16 -9.24 -13.57 -21.23
CA LYS A 16 -10.46 -12.91 -20.77
C LYS A 16 -10.48 -12.67 -19.24
N ASN A 17 -9.66 -13.38 -18.48
CA ASN A 17 -9.52 -13.19 -17.02
C ASN A 17 -8.60 -12.00 -16.71
N SER A 18 -8.98 -10.83 -17.17
CA SER A 18 -8.21 -9.60 -16.99
C SER A 18 -9.08 -8.44 -16.55
N THR A 19 -8.44 -7.41 -16.00
CA THR A 19 -9.07 -6.16 -15.59
C THR A 19 -8.14 -4.99 -15.83
N TRP A 20 -8.72 -3.81 -16.00
CA TRP A 20 -7.96 -2.57 -16.02
C TRP A 20 -7.53 -2.20 -14.60
N ILE A 21 -6.28 -1.81 -14.46
CA ILE A 21 -5.72 -1.35 -13.18
C ILE A 21 -5.15 0.06 -13.29
N LEU A 22 -5.25 0.78 -12.20
CA LEU A 22 -4.38 1.92 -11.92
C LEU A 22 -3.15 1.40 -11.17
N LYS A 23 -1.97 1.64 -11.75
CA LYS A 23 -0.70 1.22 -11.16
C LYS A 23 -0.02 2.44 -10.54
N ASN A 24 0.30 2.37 -9.25
CA ASN A 24 1.11 3.36 -8.55
C ASN A 24 2.49 2.79 -8.27
N ILE A 25 3.53 3.48 -8.74
CA ILE A 25 4.92 3.14 -8.44
C ILE A 25 5.50 4.28 -7.62
N GLN A 26 6.12 3.95 -6.50
CA GLN A 26 6.85 4.88 -5.65
C GLN A 26 8.29 4.42 -5.49
N LEU A 27 9.22 5.33 -5.71
CA LEU A 27 10.64 5.14 -5.43
C LEU A 27 11.08 6.24 -4.47
N LYS A 28 11.58 5.85 -3.30
CA LYS A 28 12.10 6.76 -2.29
C LYS A 28 13.57 6.45 -2.08
N LYS A 29 14.41 7.46 -2.25
CA LYS A 29 15.85 7.38 -1.97
C LYS A 29 16.22 8.43 -0.94
N PHE A 30 16.96 8.03 0.07
CA PHE A 30 17.45 8.92 1.12
C PHE A 30 18.70 8.33 1.78
N THR A 31 19.47 9.18 2.42
CA THR A 31 20.70 8.79 3.13
C THR A 31 20.53 9.12 4.61
N THR A 32 20.91 8.18 5.48
CA THR A 32 20.97 8.39 6.93
C THR A 32 22.42 8.18 7.40
N GLY A 33 23.08 9.26 7.80
CA GLY A 33 24.51 9.21 8.05
C GLY A 33 25.28 8.89 6.77
N ILE A 34 25.92 7.73 6.71
CA ILE A 34 26.66 7.24 5.52
C ILE A 34 25.89 6.16 4.73
N TYR A 35 24.70 5.76 5.21
CA TYR A 35 23.93 4.66 4.63
C TYR A 35 22.87 5.18 3.66
N ASP A 36 22.92 4.66 2.44
CA ASP A 36 21.92 4.93 1.41
C ASP A 36 20.80 3.89 1.46
N TYR A 37 19.57 4.40 1.38
CA TYR A 37 18.35 3.61 1.31
C TYR A 37 17.66 3.80 -0.03
N SER A 38 17.19 2.71 -0.62
CA SER A 38 16.32 2.70 -1.79
C SER A 38 15.08 1.87 -1.51
N LEU A 39 13.94 2.51 -1.43
CA LEU A 39 12.64 1.86 -1.19
C LEU A 39 11.82 1.92 -2.47
N PHE A 40 11.35 0.79 -2.92
CA PHE A 40 10.46 0.68 -4.06
C PHE A 40 9.14 0.06 -3.63
N SER A 41 8.02 0.60 -4.13
CA SER A 41 6.73 -0.07 -4.06
C SER A 41 5.95 0.08 -5.35
N ALA A 42 5.19 -0.96 -5.70
CA ALA A 42 4.26 -0.97 -6.82
C ALA A 42 2.93 -1.54 -6.36
N VAL A 43 1.86 -0.77 -6.55
CA VAL A 43 0.49 -1.14 -6.16
C VAL A 43 -0.37 -1.27 -7.40
N PHE A 44 -1.15 -2.34 -7.47
CA PHE A 44 -1.98 -2.70 -8.61
C PHE A 44 -3.45 -2.71 -8.19
N THR A 45 -4.13 -1.59 -8.44
CA THR A 45 -5.51 -1.34 -7.98
C THR A 45 -6.47 -1.41 -9.17
N PRO A 46 -7.45 -2.33 -9.17
CA PRO A 46 -8.47 -2.39 -10.22
C PRO A 46 -9.28 -1.09 -10.27
N ILE A 47 -9.60 -0.65 -11.50
CA ILE A 47 -10.46 0.51 -11.73
C ILE A 47 -11.91 0.16 -11.40
N ASP A 48 -12.35 -1.06 -11.74
CA ASP A 48 -13.68 -1.56 -11.37
C ASP A 48 -13.69 -1.99 -9.89
N ARG A 49 -14.02 -1.04 -9.02
CA ARG A 49 -14.08 -1.25 -7.56
C ARG A 49 -15.31 -2.04 -7.11
N ASN A 50 -16.33 -2.15 -7.95
CA ASN A 50 -17.52 -2.97 -7.66
C ASN A 50 -17.15 -4.46 -7.72
N LYS A 51 -16.43 -4.85 -8.76
CA LYS A 51 -15.97 -6.22 -8.94
C LYS A 51 -14.76 -6.55 -8.05
N PHE A 52 -13.84 -5.61 -7.89
CA PHE A 52 -12.60 -5.76 -7.13
C PHE A 52 -12.44 -4.61 -6.13
N PRO A 53 -13.02 -4.72 -4.94
CA PRO A 53 -13.03 -3.63 -3.96
C PRO A 53 -11.67 -3.35 -3.29
N LYS A 54 -10.65 -4.18 -3.56
CA LYS A 54 -9.29 -4.05 -3.01
C LYS A 54 -8.23 -4.16 -4.10
N SER A 55 -7.04 -3.66 -3.81
CA SER A 55 -5.89 -3.86 -4.69
C SER A 55 -5.55 -5.34 -4.78
N LEU A 56 -5.22 -5.80 -6.00
CA LEU A 56 -4.93 -7.21 -6.25
C LEU A 56 -3.52 -7.58 -5.81
N LYS A 57 -2.58 -6.65 -5.98
CA LYS A 57 -1.17 -6.92 -5.74
C LYS A 57 -0.46 -5.69 -5.19
N VAL A 58 0.48 -5.92 -4.27
CA VAL A 58 1.51 -4.97 -3.86
C VAL A 58 2.85 -5.67 -3.94
N SER A 59 3.85 -5.00 -4.49
CA SER A 59 5.25 -5.46 -4.45
C SER A 59 6.09 -4.35 -3.85
N ALA A 60 6.89 -4.66 -2.85
CA ALA A 60 7.75 -3.71 -2.18
C ALA A 60 9.15 -4.28 -1.99
N SER A 61 10.17 -3.46 -2.12
CA SER A 61 11.54 -3.82 -1.78
C SER A 61 12.23 -2.70 -1.03
N SER A 62 13.12 -3.07 -0.13
CA SER A 62 14.03 -2.20 0.56
C SER A 62 15.44 -2.67 0.27
N GLN A 63 16.29 -1.74 -0.14
CA GLN A 63 17.71 -1.95 -0.34
C GLN A 63 18.47 -0.98 0.54
N GLU A 64 19.32 -1.50 1.36
CA GLU A 64 20.21 -0.77 2.25
C GLU A 64 21.57 -1.47 2.35
N TRP A 65 22.54 -0.83 2.97
CA TRP A 65 23.88 -1.40 3.09
C TRP A 65 23.93 -2.70 3.91
N CYS A 66 23.03 -2.85 4.87
CA CYS A 66 22.96 -4.06 5.70
C CYS A 66 22.29 -5.24 5.00
N GLY A 67 21.50 -5.00 3.95
CA GLY A 67 20.82 -6.08 3.23
C GLY A 67 19.66 -5.63 2.37
N THR A 68 18.95 -6.61 1.83
CA THR A 68 17.79 -6.39 1.00
C THR A 68 16.58 -7.14 1.55
N MET A 69 15.42 -6.54 1.38
CA MET A 69 14.13 -7.17 1.68
C MET A 69 13.20 -7.05 0.48
N PHE A 70 12.38 -8.06 0.28
CA PHE A 70 11.29 -8.05 -0.69
C PHE A 70 10.02 -8.56 -0.04
N THR A 71 8.90 -7.89 -0.30
CA THR A 71 7.58 -8.32 0.18
C THR A 71 6.58 -8.21 -0.96
N GLN A 72 5.83 -9.26 -1.19
CA GLN A 72 4.74 -9.26 -2.15
C GLN A 72 3.44 -9.73 -1.51
N LEU A 73 2.39 -8.95 -1.71
CA LEU A 73 1.02 -9.29 -1.35
C LEU A 73 0.25 -9.62 -2.62
N ASN A 74 -0.41 -10.76 -2.64
CA ASN A 74 -1.32 -11.17 -3.70
C ASN A 74 -2.69 -11.46 -3.10
N LEU A 75 -3.75 -10.80 -3.56
CA LEU A 75 -5.12 -11.08 -3.13
C LEU A 75 -5.53 -12.47 -3.64
N ILE A 76 -5.88 -13.36 -2.72
CA ILE A 76 -6.33 -14.73 -3.01
C ILE A 76 -7.73 -14.95 -2.46
N ASP A 77 -8.50 -15.78 -3.15
CA ASP A 77 -9.85 -16.21 -2.75
C ASP A 77 -10.79 -15.05 -2.37
N ASN A 78 -10.45 -13.83 -2.81
CA ASN A 78 -11.15 -12.58 -2.49
C ASN A 78 -11.34 -12.31 -0.98
N THR A 79 -10.61 -13.01 -0.12
CA THR A 79 -10.71 -12.94 1.35
C THR A 79 -9.40 -12.65 2.05
N ASP A 80 -8.29 -13.10 1.50
CA ASP A 80 -6.96 -13.02 2.12
C ASP A 80 -5.92 -12.47 1.15
N TYR A 81 -4.85 -11.92 1.70
CA TYR A 81 -3.61 -11.72 0.96
C TYR A 81 -2.64 -12.86 1.27
N LYS A 82 -2.14 -13.53 0.23
CA LYS A 82 -0.90 -14.31 0.32
C LYS A 82 0.25 -13.32 0.40
N VAL A 83 1.10 -13.46 1.40
CA VAL A 83 2.27 -12.62 1.62
C VAL A 83 3.51 -13.47 1.43
N GLU A 84 4.34 -13.10 0.48
CA GLU A 84 5.68 -13.64 0.29
C GLU A 84 6.68 -12.59 0.77
N HIS A 85 7.48 -12.96 1.75
CA HIS A 85 8.51 -12.10 2.32
C HIS A 85 9.87 -12.79 2.19
N ARG A 86 10.87 -12.03 1.76
CA ARG A 86 12.26 -12.45 1.64
C ARG A 86 13.10 -11.39 2.34
N SER A 87 13.92 -11.83 3.29
CA SER A 87 14.72 -10.91 4.08
C SER A 87 16.11 -11.49 4.34
N TYR A 88 17.10 -10.64 4.23
CA TYR A 88 18.47 -10.93 4.64
C TYR A 88 18.62 -11.06 6.17
N PHE A 89 17.70 -10.49 6.93
CA PHE A 89 17.78 -10.45 8.40
C PHE A 89 17.35 -11.76 9.03
N GLU A 90 18.18 -12.31 9.94
CA GLU A 90 17.98 -13.60 10.59
C GLU A 90 16.60 -13.77 11.25
N ASN A 91 16.17 -12.75 11.99
CA ASN A 91 14.89 -12.79 12.73
C ASN A 91 13.64 -12.77 11.82
N GLU A 92 13.80 -12.44 10.56
CA GLU A 92 12.71 -12.37 9.60
C GLU A 92 12.72 -13.55 8.64
N GLY A 93 13.86 -13.77 7.97
CA GLY A 93 14.09 -14.85 7.02
C GLY A 93 13.09 -14.88 5.86
N ASP A 94 13.11 -15.97 5.15
CA ASP A 94 12.19 -16.22 4.06
C ASP A 94 10.91 -16.89 4.57
N ARG A 95 9.77 -16.28 4.30
CA ARG A 95 8.46 -16.80 4.77
C ARG A 95 7.35 -16.53 3.78
N THR A 96 6.35 -17.40 3.83
CA THR A 96 5.08 -17.22 3.14
C THR A 96 3.97 -17.34 4.18
N THR A 97 3.10 -16.33 4.25
CA THR A 97 2.01 -16.27 5.22
C THR A 97 0.70 -15.86 4.54
N ARG A 98 -0.39 -15.91 5.29
CA ARG A 98 -1.70 -15.36 4.87
C ARG A 98 -2.18 -14.38 5.91
N ILE A 99 -2.71 -13.26 5.44
CA ILE A 99 -3.35 -12.25 6.29
C ILE A 99 -4.74 -11.95 5.76
N LYS A 100 -5.67 -11.64 6.65
CA LYS A 100 -7.03 -11.26 6.26
C LYS A 100 -7.01 -9.98 5.43
N LYS A 101 -7.82 -9.98 4.38
CA LYS A 101 -8.02 -8.81 3.53
C LYS A 101 -8.51 -7.62 4.34
N SER A 102 -7.74 -6.55 4.30
CA SER A 102 -8.09 -5.26 4.85
C SER A 102 -7.75 -4.17 3.84
N PHE A 103 -8.10 -2.94 4.12
CA PHE A 103 -7.65 -1.83 3.29
C PHE A 103 -6.13 -1.67 3.44
N LEU A 104 -5.44 -1.48 2.31
CA LEU A 104 -3.98 -1.27 2.29
C LEU A 104 -3.68 0.23 2.31
N GLU A 105 -2.83 0.70 3.22
CA GLU A 105 -2.37 2.08 3.13
C GLU A 105 -1.63 2.35 1.80
N ASP A 106 -0.97 1.33 1.25
CA ASP A 106 -0.34 1.41 -0.07
C ASP A 106 -1.31 1.78 -1.20
N GLU A 107 -2.62 1.43 -1.08
CA GLU A 107 -3.62 1.74 -2.13
C GLU A 107 -4.25 3.13 -2.00
N VAL A 108 -3.97 3.88 -0.92
CA VAL A 108 -4.60 5.19 -0.66
C VAL A 108 -4.43 6.15 -1.83
N PHE A 109 -3.23 6.29 -2.38
CA PHE A 109 -2.96 7.21 -3.49
C PHE A 109 -3.71 6.84 -4.77
N THR A 110 -3.90 5.55 -5.03
CA THR A 110 -4.69 5.10 -6.20
C THR A 110 -6.17 5.33 -5.99
N VAL A 111 -6.68 5.07 -4.79
CA VAL A 111 -8.09 5.30 -4.44
C VAL A 111 -8.40 6.80 -4.45
N LEU A 112 -7.55 7.64 -3.85
CA LEU A 112 -7.65 9.10 -3.90
C LEU A 112 -7.79 9.62 -5.34
N ARG A 113 -6.94 9.11 -6.24
CA ARG A 113 -6.94 9.54 -7.64
C ARG A 113 -8.20 9.11 -8.39
N MET A 114 -8.82 7.98 -8.01
CA MET A 114 -10.06 7.51 -8.63
C MET A 114 -11.28 8.21 -8.05
N ASN A 115 -11.44 8.17 -6.75
CA ASN A 115 -12.54 8.81 -6.02
C ASN A 115 -12.22 8.86 -4.52
N PRO A 116 -11.96 10.05 -3.94
CA PRO A 116 -11.67 10.20 -2.51
C PRO A 116 -12.76 9.67 -1.57
N LEU A 117 -14.02 9.66 -2.02
CA LEU A 117 -15.14 9.17 -1.22
C LEU A 117 -15.14 7.65 -1.02
N LEU A 118 -14.28 6.92 -1.74
CA LEU A 118 -14.07 5.49 -1.54
C LEU A 118 -13.06 5.18 -0.42
N LEU A 119 -12.41 6.21 0.13
CA LEU A 119 -11.52 6.04 1.27
C LEU A 119 -12.30 5.67 2.52
N PRO A 120 -11.89 4.68 3.29
CA PRO A 120 -12.57 4.30 4.50
C PRO A 120 -12.41 5.36 5.59
N ILE A 121 -13.48 5.65 6.32
CA ILE A 121 -13.52 6.64 7.40
C ILE A 121 -13.96 5.97 8.70
N GLY A 122 -13.39 6.42 9.83
CA GLY A 122 -13.71 5.93 11.16
C GLY A 122 -12.66 4.97 11.73
N ILE A 123 -13.10 4.07 12.59
CA ILE A 123 -12.22 3.06 13.21
C ILE A 123 -12.21 1.83 12.31
N ILE A 124 -11.07 1.52 11.73
CA ILE A 124 -10.92 0.43 10.76
C ILE A 124 -9.68 -0.43 11.03
N GLN A 125 -9.67 -1.62 10.42
CA GLN A 125 -8.45 -2.42 10.28
C GLN A 125 -7.74 -2.00 8.99
N LEU A 126 -6.50 -1.59 9.10
CA LEU A 126 -5.68 -1.05 8.02
C LEU A 126 -4.31 -1.73 8.02
N ILE A 127 -3.85 -2.16 6.86
CA ILE A 127 -2.51 -2.72 6.69
C ILE A 127 -1.56 -1.58 6.34
N PRO A 128 -0.54 -1.30 7.18
CA PRO A 128 0.45 -0.26 6.91
C PRO A 128 1.26 -0.56 5.64
N PRO A 129 1.94 0.44 5.05
CA PRO A 129 2.73 0.24 3.84
C PRO A 129 3.78 -0.85 4.03
N ALA A 130 3.93 -1.71 3.01
CA ALA A 130 4.90 -2.79 3.05
C ALA A 130 6.34 -2.27 3.30
N ASN A 131 6.72 -1.13 2.70
CA ASN A 131 8.01 -0.49 2.95
C ASN A 131 8.18 0.01 4.39
N TYR A 132 7.10 0.51 5.03
CA TYR A 132 7.16 0.90 6.44
C TYR A 132 7.39 -0.31 7.34
N ILE A 133 6.70 -1.41 7.06
CA ILE A 133 6.85 -2.69 7.79
C ILE A 133 8.29 -3.20 7.67
N GLN A 134 8.87 -3.17 6.46
CA GLN A 134 10.26 -3.54 6.21
C GLN A 134 11.25 -2.67 7.03
N LEU A 135 11.12 -1.33 6.94
CA LEU A 135 12.00 -0.40 7.65
C LEU A 135 11.92 -0.51 9.18
N LYS A 136 10.80 -0.98 9.70
CA LYS A 136 10.57 -1.13 11.15
C LYS A 136 10.77 -2.56 11.62
N HIS A 137 11.13 -3.48 10.73
CA HIS A 137 11.30 -4.91 11.02
C HIS A 137 10.08 -5.49 11.75
N LEU A 138 8.87 -5.10 11.30
CA LEU A 138 7.63 -5.53 11.89
C LEU A 138 7.03 -6.72 11.13
N GLN A 139 6.17 -7.47 11.79
CA GLN A 139 5.34 -8.45 11.11
C GLN A 139 4.24 -7.74 10.31
N LEU A 140 4.07 -8.13 9.03
CA LEU A 140 3.00 -7.60 8.21
C LEU A 140 1.64 -8.15 8.68
N GLN A 141 0.78 -7.26 9.14
CA GLN A 141 -0.57 -7.56 9.61
C GLN A 141 -1.43 -6.29 9.55
N SER A 142 -2.73 -6.44 9.79
CA SER A 142 -3.60 -5.28 9.98
C SER A 142 -3.47 -4.73 11.40
N PHE A 143 -3.58 -3.41 11.52
CA PHE A 143 -3.61 -2.68 12.78
C PHE A 143 -4.89 -1.86 12.85
N LYS A 144 -5.39 -1.64 14.06
CA LYS A 144 -6.48 -0.69 14.29
C LYS A 144 -6.00 0.72 13.98
N ALA A 145 -6.71 1.39 13.09
CA ALA A 145 -6.43 2.77 12.72
C ALA A 145 -7.69 3.63 12.85
N ILE A 146 -7.50 4.90 13.12
CA ILE A 146 -8.55 5.93 13.05
C ILE A 146 -8.27 6.74 11.79
N THR A 147 -9.28 6.84 10.92
CA THR A 147 -9.17 7.57 9.66
C THR A 147 -10.24 8.65 9.58
N SER A 148 -9.90 9.79 9.00
CA SER A 148 -10.81 10.92 8.78
C SER A 148 -10.56 11.59 7.44
N LEU A 149 -11.61 12.17 6.88
CA LEU A 149 -11.57 13.01 5.70
C LEU A 149 -12.24 14.34 6.08
N THR A 150 -11.47 15.42 6.10
CA THR A 150 -11.92 16.75 6.56
C THR A 150 -11.44 17.83 5.60
N SER A 151 -12.09 18.99 5.62
CA SER A 151 -11.56 20.18 4.96
C SER A 151 -10.24 20.58 5.58
N TYR A 152 -9.27 20.95 4.74
CA TYR A 152 -7.97 21.44 5.19
C TYR A 152 -7.93 22.97 5.08
N ASP A 153 -7.99 23.63 6.22
CA ASP A 153 -8.14 25.10 6.31
C ASP A 153 -6.90 25.73 6.93
N LYS A 154 -5.74 25.61 6.26
CA LYS A 154 -4.55 26.38 6.64
C LYS A 154 -4.33 27.56 5.70
N LYS A 155 -4.18 28.75 6.28
CA LYS A 155 -3.98 30.04 5.59
C LYS A 155 -2.80 30.11 4.61
N GLU A 156 -1.91 29.12 4.63
CA GLU A 156 -0.70 29.09 3.79
C GLU A 156 -0.97 28.68 2.33
N VAL A 157 -2.15 28.11 2.05
CA VAL A 157 -2.54 27.70 0.69
C VAL A 157 -3.86 28.38 0.35
N SER A 158 -3.80 29.66 -0.01
CA SER A 158 -4.98 30.43 -0.34
C SER A 158 -5.58 30.04 -1.70
N GLY A 159 -6.90 29.96 -1.77
CA GLY A 159 -7.68 29.89 -3.00
C GLY A 159 -8.09 28.52 -3.51
N LYS A 160 -7.88 27.44 -2.74
CA LYS A 160 -8.24 26.08 -3.11
C LYS A 160 -9.05 25.39 -2.03
N ASN A 161 -10.06 24.61 -2.44
CA ASN A 161 -10.80 23.74 -1.55
C ASN A 161 -9.97 22.47 -1.28
N LEU A 162 -9.09 22.54 -0.29
CA LEU A 162 -8.23 21.41 0.07
C LEU A 162 -8.93 20.50 1.07
N MET A 163 -8.71 19.20 0.91
CA MET A 163 -9.14 18.15 1.82
C MET A 163 -7.94 17.48 2.45
N GLU A 164 -8.08 17.01 3.66
CA GLU A 164 -7.09 16.20 4.37
C GLU A 164 -7.66 14.81 4.63
N TYR A 165 -6.97 13.77 4.16
CA TYR A 165 -7.21 12.41 4.59
C TYR A 165 -6.13 12.02 5.60
N LYS A 166 -6.55 11.77 6.85
CA LYS A 166 -5.66 11.44 7.97
C LYS A 166 -5.85 9.99 8.41
N MET A 167 -4.73 9.33 8.72
CA MET A 167 -4.67 7.97 9.24
C MET A 167 -3.81 7.96 10.51
N GLU A 168 -4.32 7.42 11.61
CA GLU A 168 -3.64 7.37 12.89
C GLU A 168 -3.63 5.95 13.45
N TYR A 169 -2.42 5.44 13.75
CA TYR A 169 -2.19 4.13 14.33
C TYR A 169 -1.63 4.28 15.74
N ALA A 170 -2.47 4.15 16.75
CA ALA A 170 -2.05 4.30 18.14
C ALA A 170 -0.98 3.26 18.55
N GLN A 171 -1.14 2.00 18.11
CA GLN A 171 -0.20 0.92 18.42
C GLN A 171 1.19 1.14 17.81
N LEU A 172 1.25 1.79 16.65
CA LEU A 172 2.51 2.09 15.95
C LEU A 172 3.08 3.48 16.31
N LYS A 173 2.36 4.26 17.11
CA LYS A 173 2.66 5.68 17.38
C LYS A 173 2.93 6.46 16.10
N ARG A 174 2.12 6.21 15.06
CA ARG A 174 2.28 6.74 13.72
C ARG A 174 1.01 7.44 13.25
N SER A 175 1.20 8.58 12.61
CA SER A 175 0.14 9.26 11.87
C SER A 175 0.65 9.62 10.47
N MET A 176 -0.27 9.70 9.51
CA MET A 176 -0.03 10.16 8.17
C MET A 176 -1.19 11.02 7.70
N SER A 177 -0.90 12.15 7.09
CA SER A 177 -1.88 13.04 6.45
C SER A 177 -1.54 13.20 4.99
N ILE A 178 -2.56 13.17 4.14
CA ILE A 178 -2.47 13.45 2.71
C ILE A 178 -3.42 14.61 2.43
N ILE A 179 -2.86 15.70 1.91
CA ILE A 179 -3.62 16.90 1.54
C ILE A 179 -3.76 16.89 0.02
N PHE A 180 -4.96 17.15 -0.46
CA PHE A 180 -5.31 17.11 -1.88
C PHE A 180 -6.47 18.06 -2.20
N GLU A 181 -6.66 18.33 -3.49
CA GLU A 181 -7.72 19.16 -4.07
C GLU A 181 -8.80 18.30 -4.71
#